data_98733e13e280a8f9dae8e1e242870d0f
#
_entry.id   98733e13e280a8f9dae8e1e242870d0f
#
_cell.length_a   1.000
_cell.length_b   1.000
_cell.length_c   1.000
_cell.angle_alpha   90.00
_cell.angle_beta   90.00
_cell.angle_gamma   90.00
#
_symmetry.space_group_name_H-M   'P 1'
#
loop_
_entity.id
_entity.type
_entity.pdbx_description
1 polymer ?
#
loop_
_entity_poly.entity_id
_entity_poly.type
_entity_poly.pdbx_seq_one_letter_code
_entity_poly.pdbx_strand_id
1 'polypeptide(L)'
;MGVSTSSTTALTRRPWILFAPLLLALLIGVLAPAAARAEGAVSSWGAVAEEMGEILDQAEKDYLAGDVEAGKDGVNTAYYRRYETLGFEKQVMARISGNRVSTVEMKFSLVKKAMSDHDDAAVAQHLADLKNYLRGDANTLDGYVGEAAAPTSPWLSGFLPSLLVILREGMEAILVVAAILAYLGKAGHKDKSKIVWIGVVLALVASAALAVLFSSFANLAGANQELLEGFAALFAVAMLIWVSNWMVSKSSNEAWDRYIKDQTDASLTRGSLLGLAAIAFLAVLREGAETILFYVPVISHAGAAIGHVWIGMGVGLAVLVVVYLLIQFAALRIPLRPFFAVTSLLLAVMAVTFTGSGIKELQEADVLPLTPLDGLPTIDLLGIYPRVENLSAQAAVLVIIVGLYFWGKRRMRRAIPEK
;
A
#
# COMPACT_ATOMS: atom_id res chain seq x y z
N MET A 1 -52.97 37.57 32.49
CA MET A 1 -53.06 36.35 31.66
C MET A 1 -51.85 36.30 30.75
N GLY A 2 -50.84 35.60 31.21
CA GLY A 2 -49.61 35.42 30.46
C GLY A 2 -49.63 34.09 29.72
N VAL A 3 -49.38 34.14 28.44
CA VAL A 3 -49.17 32.91 27.64
C VAL A 3 -47.65 32.73 27.45
N SER A 4 -47.11 31.78 28.16
CA SER A 4 -45.75 31.30 27.99
C SER A 4 -45.66 30.38 26.77
N THR A 5 -45.02 30.83 25.70
CA THR A 5 -44.67 29.97 24.57
C THR A 5 -43.29 29.37 24.84
N SER A 6 -43.26 28.15 25.35
CA SER A 6 -42.07 27.34 25.40
C SER A 6 -41.71 26.84 23.99
N SER A 7 -40.69 27.44 23.37
CA SER A 7 -40.08 26.93 22.16
C SER A 7 -39.19 25.73 22.50
N THR A 8 -39.77 24.54 22.43
CA THR A 8 -38.99 23.28 22.37
C THR A 8 -38.28 23.19 21.04
N THR A 9 -37.04 23.61 20.99
CA THR A 9 -36.12 23.31 19.90
C THR A 9 -35.93 21.79 19.83
N ALA A 10 -36.70 21.17 18.94
CA ALA A 10 -36.48 19.78 18.56
C ALA A 10 -35.12 19.66 17.88
N LEU A 11 -34.13 19.21 18.64
CA LEU A 11 -32.87 18.68 18.11
C LEU A 11 -33.22 17.52 17.18
N THR A 12 -33.39 17.80 15.90
CA THR A 12 -33.45 16.75 14.89
C THR A 12 -32.20 15.93 14.97
N ARG A 13 -32.28 14.77 15.63
CA ARG A 13 -31.20 13.76 15.69
C ARG A 13 -30.81 13.46 14.27
N ARG A 14 -29.65 13.95 13.86
CA ARG A 14 -29.01 13.66 12.57
C ARG A 14 -28.42 12.24 12.66
N PRO A 15 -29.05 11.22 12.06
CA PRO A 15 -28.68 9.81 12.28
C PRO A 15 -27.24 9.48 11.85
N TRP A 16 -26.64 10.30 10.99
CA TRP A 16 -25.30 10.09 10.46
C TRP A 16 -24.15 10.32 11.49
N ILE A 17 -24.40 11.05 12.59
CA ILE A 17 -23.40 11.22 13.67
C ILE A 17 -23.11 9.89 14.36
N LEU A 18 -24.04 8.95 14.36
CA LEU A 18 -23.87 7.60 14.92
C LEU A 18 -23.23 6.61 13.93
N PHE A 19 -23.26 6.92 12.62
CA PHE A 19 -22.68 6.03 11.61
C PHE A 19 -21.17 6.16 11.45
N ALA A 20 -20.58 7.35 11.66
CA ALA A 20 -19.15 7.57 11.55
C ALA A 20 -18.32 6.70 12.52
N PRO A 21 -18.65 6.62 13.84
CA PRO A 21 -17.93 5.74 14.76
C PRO A 21 -18.22 4.25 14.53
N LEU A 22 -19.42 3.90 14.05
CA LEU A 22 -19.74 2.50 13.71
C LEU A 22 -18.96 2.04 12.48
N LEU A 23 -18.81 2.89 11.48
CA LEU A 23 -18.01 2.63 10.28
C LEU A 23 -16.52 2.55 10.59
N LEU A 24 -16.04 3.43 11.47
CA LEU A 24 -14.67 3.39 11.98
C LEU A 24 -14.41 2.07 12.73
N ALA A 25 -15.34 1.64 13.58
CA ALA A 25 -15.24 0.38 14.30
C ALA A 25 -15.30 -0.84 13.36
N LEU A 26 -16.13 -0.79 12.31
CA LEU A 26 -16.25 -1.86 11.32
C LEU A 26 -14.98 -1.95 10.45
N LEU A 27 -14.44 -0.82 9.99
CA LEU A 27 -13.19 -0.77 9.24
C LEU A 27 -11.99 -1.25 10.10
N ILE A 28 -11.90 -0.81 11.34
CA ILE A 28 -10.87 -1.27 12.27
C ILE A 28 -11.05 -2.75 12.59
N GLY A 29 -12.28 -3.23 12.78
CA GLY A 29 -12.57 -4.63 13.09
C GLY A 29 -12.33 -5.59 11.92
N VAL A 30 -12.55 -5.14 10.68
CA VAL A 30 -12.36 -5.94 9.46
C VAL A 30 -10.89 -5.95 9.01
N LEU A 31 -10.18 -4.83 9.22
CA LEU A 31 -8.78 -4.66 8.83
C LEU A 31 -7.82 -4.99 9.99
N ALA A 32 -8.32 -5.15 11.23
CA ALA A 32 -7.49 -5.66 12.31
C ALA A 32 -7.03 -7.07 11.92
N PRO A 33 -5.72 -7.34 11.88
CA PRO A 33 -5.26 -8.70 11.62
C PRO A 33 -5.94 -9.61 12.63
N ALA A 34 -6.54 -10.70 12.15
CA ALA A 34 -6.94 -11.80 13.01
C ALA A 34 -5.72 -12.07 13.91
N ALA A 35 -5.91 -11.87 15.20
CA ALA A 35 -4.87 -11.81 16.23
C ALA A 35 -3.66 -12.65 15.80
N ALA A 36 -2.49 -12.01 15.70
CA ALA A 36 -1.26 -12.69 15.34
C ALA A 36 -1.28 -14.06 16.03
N ARG A 37 -1.37 -15.13 15.24
CA ARG A 37 -1.16 -16.47 15.78
C ARG A 37 0.16 -16.34 16.47
N ALA A 38 0.18 -16.65 17.78
CA ALA A 38 1.40 -16.72 18.54
C ALA A 38 2.29 -17.71 17.78
N GLU A 39 3.22 -17.16 16.96
CA GLU A 39 4.30 -17.93 16.37
C GLU A 39 4.96 -18.61 17.57
N GLY A 40 5.09 -19.93 17.55
CA GLY A 40 5.69 -20.66 18.64
C GLY A 40 7.01 -19.99 18.96
N ALA A 41 7.20 -19.58 20.22
CA ALA A 41 8.37 -18.81 20.62
C ALA A 41 9.64 -19.54 20.17
N VAL A 42 10.37 -18.95 19.23
CA VAL A 42 11.67 -19.47 18.77
C VAL A 42 12.59 -19.48 19.99
N SER A 43 13.08 -20.65 20.37
CA SER A 43 13.94 -20.81 21.56
C SER A 43 15.39 -20.41 21.29
N SER A 44 15.85 -20.48 20.03
CA SER A 44 17.17 -20.05 19.58
C SER A 44 17.15 -19.78 18.08
N TRP A 45 17.68 -18.64 17.69
CA TRP A 45 17.88 -18.31 16.28
C TRP A 45 19.06 -19.09 15.67
N GLY A 46 20.02 -19.48 16.52
CA GLY A 46 21.10 -20.41 16.13
C GLY A 46 20.56 -21.73 15.62
N ALA A 47 19.55 -22.31 16.32
CA ALA A 47 18.93 -23.54 15.86
C ALA A 47 18.20 -23.39 14.52
N VAL A 48 17.55 -22.26 14.28
CA VAL A 48 16.90 -21.97 13.00
C VAL A 48 17.94 -21.82 11.88
N ALA A 49 19.05 -21.13 12.14
CA ALA A 49 20.14 -20.98 11.18
C ALA A 49 20.84 -22.31 10.86
N GLU A 50 20.96 -23.20 11.86
CA GLU A 50 21.51 -24.55 11.66
C GLU A 50 20.58 -25.39 10.77
N GLU A 51 19.27 -25.37 11.05
CA GLU A 51 18.28 -26.04 10.21
C GLU A 51 18.28 -25.52 8.77
N MET A 52 18.37 -24.18 8.57
CA MET A 52 18.54 -23.63 7.23
C MET A 52 19.84 -24.12 6.57
N GLY A 53 20.92 -24.19 7.32
CA GLY A 53 22.20 -24.72 6.86
C GLY A 53 22.11 -26.16 6.36
N GLU A 54 21.42 -27.04 7.11
CA GLU A 54 21.21 -28.45 6.72
C GLU A 54 20.37 -28.55 5.44
N ILE A 55 19.32 -27.74 5.30
CA ILE A 55 18.50 -27.69 4.08
C ILE A 55 19.32 -27.23 2.87
N LEU A 56 20.15 -26.20 3.06
CA LEU A 56 21.05 -25.70 2.02
C LEU A 56 22.15 -26.71 1.64
N ASP A 57 22.67 -27.46 2.61
CA ASP A 57 23.62 -28.56 2.34
C ASP A 57 23.00 -29.71 1.54
N GLN A 58 21.71 -30.00 1.79
CA GLN A 58 20.99 -30.96 0.98
C GLN A 58 20.68 -30.42 -0.43
N ALA A 59 20.30 -29.16 -0.55
CA ALA A 59 20.08 -28.49 -1.84
C ALA A 59 21.35 -28.52 -2.73
N GLU A 60 22.52 -28.31 -2.13
CA GLU A 60 23.82 -28.44 -2.84
C GLU A 60 24.05 -29.84 -3.36
N LYS A 61 23.76 -30.87 -2.55
CA LYS A 61 23.93 -32.28 -2.95
C LYS A 61 22.97 -32.64 -4.10
N ASP A 62 21.73 -32.22 -4.03
CA ASP A 62 20.72 -32.48 -5.07
C ASP A 62 21.14 -31.84 -6.39
N TYR A 63 21.61 -30.58 -6.35
CA TYR A 63 22.18 -29.88 -7.49
C TYR A 63 23.41 -30.62 -8.08
N LEU A 64 24.37 -31.01 -7.25
CA LEU A 64 25.56 -31.73 -7.69
C LEU A 64 25.25 -33.13 -8.22
N ALA A 65 24.11 -33.73 -7.82
CA ALA A 65 23.61 -34.98 -8.40
C ALA A 65 22.97 -34.77 -9.79
N GLY A 66 22.86 -33.52 -10.27
CA GLY A 66 22.31 -33.15 -11.56
C GLY A 66 20.86 -32.73 -11.51
N ASP A 67 20.22 -32.68 -10.33
CA ASP A 67 18.83 -32.22 -10.16
C ASP A 67 18.83 -30.74 -9.74
N VAL A 68 18.91 -29.86 -10.73
CA VAL A 68 18.90 -28.40 -10.54
C VAL A 68 17.61 -27.91 -9.88
N GLU A 69 16.47 -28.50 -10.26
CA GLU A 69 15.18 -28.07 -9.72
C GLU A 69 15.04 -28.47 -8.24
N ALA A 70 15.43 -29.70 -7.87
CA ALA A 70 15.45 -30.10 -6.46
C ALA A 70 16.43 -29.24 -5.63
N GLY A 71 17.59 -28.88 -6.18
CA GLY A 71 18.49 -27.93 -5.57
C GLY A 71 17.85 -26.58 -5.30
N LYS A 72 17.20 -25.99 -6.28
CA LYS A 72 16.48 -24.70 -6.16
C LYS A 72 15.31 -24.78 -5.19
N ASP A 73 14.55 -25.88 -5.20
CA ASP A 73 13.46 -26.11 -4.26
C ASP A 73 13.95 -26.21 -2.81
N GLY A 74 15.11 -26.80 -2.59
CA GLY A 74 15.78 -26.79 -1.30
C GLY A 74 16.12 -25.37 -0.82
N VAL A 75 16.70 -24.56 -1.70
CA VAL A 75 17.00 -23.15 -1.41
C VAL A 75 15.72 -22.36 -1.10
N ASN A 76 14.65 -22.53 -1.87
CA ASN A 76 13.34 -21.94 -1.64
C ASN A 76 12.73 -22.40 -0.31
N THR A 77 12.94 -23.67 0.08
CA THR A 77 12.47 -24.19 1.37
C THR A 77 13.18 -23.51 2.54
N ALA A 78 14.50 -23.31 2.46
CA ALA A 78 15.25 -22.57 3.47
C ALA A 78 14.77 -21.12 3.57
N TYR A 79 14.54 -20.47 2.44
CA TYR A 79 14.04 -19.09 2.38
C TYR A 79 12.62 -18.98 2.92
N TYR A 80 11.62 -19.50 2.21
CA TYR A 80 10.20 -19.26 2.53
C TYR A 80 9.75 -19.89 3.84
N ARG A 81 10.20 -21.12 4.14
CA ARG A 81 9.71 -21.85 5.32
C ARG A 81 10.48 -21.57 6.60
N ARG A 82 11.73 -21.09 6.52
CA ARG A 82 12.56 -20.86 7.70
C ARG A 82 12.93 -19.42 7.90
N TYR A 83 13.48 -18.77 6.87
CA TYR A 83 13.90 -17.38 6.97
C TYR A 83 12.72 -16.43 7.15
N GLU A 84 11.70 -16.56 6.29
CA GLU A 84 10.49 -15.71 6.33
C GLU A 84 9.48 -16.16 7.39
N THR A 85 8.92 -17.39 7.24
CA THR A 85 7.73 -17.82 8.02
C THR A 85 8.01 -17.91 9.51
N LEU A 86 9.24 -18.28 9.93
CA LEU A 86 9.62 -18.29 11.34
C LEU A 86 9.97 -16.90 11.88
N GLY A 87 9.93 -15.86 11.04
CA GLY A 87 10.19 -14.48 11.43
C GLY A 87 11.65 -14.12 11.61
N PHE A 88 12.61 -14.96 11.12
CA PHE A 88 14.04 -14.66 11.17
C PHE A 88 14.34 -13.34 10.46
N GLU A 89 13.83 -13.16 9.25
CA GLU A 89 13.92 -11.92 8.46
C GLU A 89 13.46 -10.71 9.24
N LYS A 90 12.25 -10.78 9.85
CA LYS A 90 11.67 -9.68 10.66
C LYS A 90 12.57 -9.28 11.82
N GLN A 91 13.23 -10.24 12.45
CA GLN A 91 14.17 -9.98 13.53
C GLN A 91 15.48 -9.36 13.01
N VAL A 92 16.00 -9.84 11.87
CA VAL A 92 17.17 -9.21 11.21
C VAL A 92 16.86 -7.77 10.82
N MET A 93 15.69 -7.53 10.20
CA MET A 93 15.21 -6.20 9.86
C MET A 93 15.19 -5.27 11.09
N ALA A 94 14.62 -5.76 12.18
CA ALA A 94 14.38 -4.96 13.38
C ALA A 94 15.63 -4.73 14.24
N ARG A 95 16.56 -5.69 14.28
CA ARG A 95 17.69 -5.66 15.23
C ARG A 95 19.04 -5.46 14.58
N ILE A 96 19.15 -5.72 13.30
CA ILE A 96 20.41 -5.55 12.54
C ILE A 96 20.21 -4.41 11.52
N SER A 97 19.55 -4.66 10.39
CA SER A 97 19.19 -3.61 9.42
C SER A 97 18.41 -4.19 8.23
N GLY A 98 17.63 -3.36 7.51
CA GLY A 98 17.02 -3.71 6.23
C GLY A 98 18.08 -4.02 5.15
N ASN A 99 19.20 -3.31 5.15
CA ASN A 99 20.31 -3.60 4.23
C ASN A 99 20.86 -5.03 4.40
N ARG A 100 20.89 -5.55 5.65
CA ARG A 100 21.30 -6.95 5.92
C ARG A 100 20.26 -7.93 5.35
N VAL A 101 18.96 -7.66 5.55
CA VAL A 101 17.89 -8.47 4.97
C VAL A 101 18.05 -8.54 3.46
N SER A 102 18.12 -7.40 2.77
CA SER A 102 18.30 -7.35 1.32
C SER A 102 19.57 -8.05 0.83
N THR A 103 20.66 -8.03 1.64
CA THR A 103 21.89 -8.78 1.31
C THR A 103 21.67 -10.28 1.38
N VAL A 104 20.97 -10.78 2.42
CA VAL A 104 20.69 -12.21 2.60
C VAL A 104 19.74 -12.70 1.51
N GLU A 105 18.66 -11.98 1.22
CA GLU A 105 17.72 -12.29 0.14
C GLU A 105 18.40 -12.35 -1.23
N MET A 106 19.27 -11.37 -1.51
CA MET A 106 20.08 -11.38 -2.73
C MET A 106 20.96 -12.63 -2.81
N LYS A 107 21.54 -13.09 -1.68
CA LYS A 107 22.36 -14.31 -1.67
C LYS A 107 21.56 -15.58 -1.95
N PHE A 108 20.34 -15.70 -1.42
CA PHE A 108 19.42 -16.78 -1.79
C PHE A 108 19.16 -16.80 -3.30
N SER A 109 18.87 -15.65 -3.90
CA SER A 109 18.63 -15.53 -5.34
C SER A 109 19.88 -15.82 -6.18
N LEU A 110 21.07 -15.39 -5.72
CA LEU A 110 22.33 -15.66 -6.42
C LEU A 110 22.70 -17.16 -6.39
N VAL A 111 22.40 -17.88 -5.31
CA VAL A 111 22.58 -19.35 -5.26
C VAL A 111 21.71 -20.01 -6.33
N LYS A 112 20.40 -19.68 -6.39
CA LYS A 112 19.48 -20.23 -7.38
C LYS A 112 19.92 -19.91 -8.82
N LYS A 113 20.37 -18.67 -9.04
CA LYS A 113 20.89 -18.25 -10.33
C LYS A 113 22.13 -19.05 -10.73
N ALA A 114 23.13 -19.20 -9.84
CA ALA A 114 24.32 -19.96 -10.11
C ALA A 114 24.03 -21.45 -10.41
N MET A 115 23.05 -22.05 -9.71
CA MET A 115 22.54 -23.40 -10.02
C MET A 115 21.93 -23.46 -11.44
N SER A 116 21.14 -22.46 -11.83
CA SER A 116 20.56 -22.39 -13.16
C SER A 116 21.60 -22.17 -14.27
N ASP A 117 22.65 -21.41 -13.97
CA ASP A 117 23.77 -21.15 -14.88
C ASP A 117 24.80 -22.31 -14.93
N HIS A 118 24.61 -23.35 -14.10
CA HIS A 118 25.55 -24.49 -13.92
C HIS A 118 26.99 -24.06 -13.54
N ASP A 119 27.10 -23.02 -12.69
CA ASP A 119 28.36 -22.51 -12.17
C ASP A 119 28.62 -23.07 -10.76
N ASP A 120 29.21 -24.25 -10.69
CA ASP A 120 29.51 -24.99 -9.45
C ASP A 120 30.35 -24.15 -8.47
N ALA A 121 31.28 -23.35 -8.99
CA ALA A 121 32.15 -22.51 -8.15
C ALA A 121 31.36 -21.38 -7.50
N ALA A 122 30.48 -20.73 -8.27
CA ALA A 122 29.59 -19.68 -7.76
C ALA A 122 28.56 -20.25 -6.78
N VAL A 123 28.01 -21.46 -7.04
CA VAL A 123 27.08 -22.12 -6.10
C VAL A 123 27.76 -22.33 -4.76
N ALA A 124 28.96 -22.98 -4.74
CA ALA A 124 29.69 -23.23 -3.49
C ALA A 124 30.02 -21.91 -2.74
N GLN A 125 30.49 -20.91 -3.47
CA GLN A 125 30.81 -19.59 -2.87
C GLN A 125 29.58 -18.91 -2.26
N HIS A 126 28.48 -18.79 -3.01
CA HIS A 126 27.27 -18.11 -2.54
C HIS A 126 26.61 -18.86 -1.39
N LEU A 127 26.63 -20.20 -1.38
CA LEU A 127 26.13 -20.99 -0.25
C LEU A 127 27.01 -20.80 1.00
N ALA A 128 28.33 -20.76 0.86
CA ALA A 128 29.22 -20.50 2.00
C ALA A 128 28.96 -19.08 2.58
N ASP A 129 28.85 -18.06 1.72
CA ASP A 129 28.53 -16.69 2.13
C ASP A 129 27.19 -16.63 2.85
N LEU A 130 26.14 -17.23 2.26
CA LEU A 130 24.79 -17.26 2.81
C LEU A 130 24.76 -17.89 4.20
N LYS A 131 25.36 -19.09 4.35
CA LYS A 131 25.45 -19.77 5.65
C LYS A 131 26.21 -18.94 6.70
N ASN A 132 27.25 -18.21 6.28
CA ASN A 132 28.00 -17.33 7.17
C ASN A 132 27.14 -16.13 7.61
N TYR A 133 26.36 -15.52 6.71
CA TYR A 133 25.42 -14.47 7.07
C TYR A 133 24.35 -14.96 8.04
N LEU A 134 23.70 -16.09 7.75
CA LEU A 134 22.65 -16.66 8.61
C LEU A 134 23.17 -16.98 10.02
N ARG A 135 24.36 -17.57 10.14
CA ARG A 135 24.98 -17.84 11.45
C ARG A 135 25.37 -16.57 12.19
N GLY A 136 25.94 -15.59 11.49
CA GLY A 136 26.32 -14.31 12.09
C GLY A 136 25.11 -13.52 12.60
N ASP A 137 24.04 -13.51 11.83
CA ASP A 137 22.79 -12.87 12.19
C ASP A 137 22.12 -13.61 13.36
N ALA A 138 22.06 -14.95 13.34
CA ALA A 138 21.54 -15.76 14.42
C ALA A 138 22.25 -15.52 15.76
N ASN A 139 23.59 -15.47 15.76
CA ASN A 139 24.37 -15.16 16.96
C ASN A 139 24.03 -13.79 17.53
N THR A 140 23.75 -12.82 16.67
CA THR A 140 23.31 -11.48 17.10
C THR A 140 21.90 -11.55 17.69
N LEU A 141 20.99 -12.27 17.02
CA LEU A 141 19.60 -12.39 17.42
C LEU A 141 19.40 -13.20 18.70
N ASP A 142 20.24 -14.20 18.97
CA ASP A 142 20.18 -15.02 20.19
C ASP A 142 20.42 -14.17 21.45
N GLY A 143 21.11 -13.04 21.35
CA GLY A 143 21.22 -12.06 22.42
C GLY A 143 19.90 -11.39 22.79
N TYR A 144 18.87 -11.53 21.95
CA TYR A 144 17.55 -10.90 22.10
C TYR A 144 16.40 -11.89 22.22
N VAL A 145 16.65 -13.18 22.40
CA VAL A 145 15.60 -14.19 22.56
C VAL A 145 14.72 -13.83 23.76
N GLY A 146 13.39 -13.80 23.52
CA GLY A 146 12.41 -13.41 24.53
C GLY A 146 12.11 -11.92 24.63
N GLU A 147 12.85 -11.06 23.93
CA GLU A 147 12.57 -9.63 23.83
C GLU A 147 11.75 -9.29 22.59
N ALA A 148 10.72 -8.47 22.74
CA ALA A 148 10.00 -7.92 21.57
C ALA A 148 10.92 -7.05 20.72
N ALA A 149 11.01 -7.32 19.42
CA ALA A 149 11.78 -6.49 18.51
C ALA A 149 11.16 -5.11 18.39
N ALA A 150 11.92 -4.06 18.69
CA ALA A 150 11.52 -2.69 18.37
C ALA A 150 11.88 -2.44 16.90
N PRO A 151 10.90 -2.14 16.03
CA PRO A 151 11.21 -1.87 14.63
C PRO A 151 12.08 -0.62 14.49
N THR A 152 13.12 -0.70 13.67
CA THR A 152 13.94 0.46 13.32
C THR A 152 13.10 1.43 12.49
N SER A 153 12.77 2.60 13.03
CA SER A 153 11.93 3.61 12.38
C SER A 153 10.49 3.19 12.04
N PRO A 154 9.69 2.69 12.99
CA PRO A 154 8.32 2.25 12.73
C PRO A 154 7.41 3.39 12.20
N TRP A 155 7.80 4.63 12.48
CA TRP A 155 7.13 5.82 11.98
C TRP A 155 7.33 6.02 10.47
N LEU A 156 8.49 5.67 9.93
CA LEU A 156 8.80 5.82 8.51
C LEU A 156 8.31 4.64 7.68
N SER A 157 8.48 3.42 8.17
CA SER A 157 8.12 2.20 7.41
C SER A 157 6.64 1.82 7.51
N GLY A 158 5.96 2.15 8.59
CA GLY A 158 4.56 1.79 8.82
C GLY A 158 3.61 2.99 8.93
N PHE A 159 3.83 3.86 9.93
CA PHE A 159 2.88 4.94 10.25
C PHE A 159 2.73 5.97 9.12
N LEU A 160 3.82 6.55 8.64
CA LEU A 160 3.78 7.67 7.69
C LEU A 160 3.19 7.26 6.33
N PRO A 161 3.62 6.15 5.67
CA PRO A 161 3.00 5.71 4.43
C PRO A 161 1.51 5.43 4.59
N SER A 162 1.11 4.74 5.66
CA SER A 162 -0.29 4.46 5.97
C SER A 162 -1.12 5.72 6.15
N LEU A 163 -0.63 6.67 6.95
CA LEU A 163 -1.27 7.97 7.17
C LEU A 163 -1.46 8.72 5.85
N LEU A 164 -0.44 8.77 5.01
CA LEU A 164 -0.47 9.50 3.74
C LEU A 164 -1.46 8.91 2.75
N VAL A 165 -1.50 7.58 2.63
CA VAL A 165 -2.46 6.87 1.77
C VAL A 165 -3.88 7.18 2.22
N ILE A 166 -4.23 6.94 3.49
CA ILE A 166 -5.61 7.11 3.96
C ILE A 166 -6.07 8.57 3.93
N LEU A 167 -5.17 9.52 4.22
CA LEU A 167 -5.49 10.95 4.11
C LEU A 167 -5.77 11.34 2.67
N ARG A 168 -4.98 10.85 1.73
CA ARG A 168 -5.16 11.13 0.32
C ARG A 168 -6.48 10.58 -0.20
N GLU A 169 -6.69 9.26 -0.12
CA GLU A 169 -7.88 8.61 -0.68
C GLU A 169 -9.16 9.10 0.02
N GLY A 170 -9.09 9.23 1.35
CA GLY A 170 -10.21 9.74 2.13
C GLY A 170 -10.54 11.20 1.81
N MET A 171 -9.55 12.06 1.54
CA MET A 171 -9.78 13.44 1.10
C MET A 171 -10.44 13.49 -0.28
N GLU A 172 -10.04 12.63 -1.22
CA GLU A 172 -10.68 12.56 -2.55
C GLU A 172 -12.13 12.11 -2.42
N ALA A 173 -12.42 11.07 -1.64
CA ALA A 173 -13.78 10.65 -1.33
C ALA A 173 -14.61 11.78 -0.72
N ILE A 174 -14.08 12.50 0.28
CA ILE A 174 -14.75 13.64 0.93
C ILE A 174 -15.03 14.75 -0.08
N LEU A 175 -14.06 15.10 -0.93
CA LEU A 175 -14.23 16.16 -1.93
C LEU A 175 -15.34 15.83 -2.93
N VAL A 176 -15.40 14.60 -3.43
CA VAL A 176 -16.44 14.16 -4.36
C VAL A 176 -17.82 14.18 -3.69
N VAL A 177 -17.96 13.58 -2.51
CA VAL A 177 -19.22 13.53 -1.78
C VAL A 177 -19.69 14.92 -1.39
N ALA A 178 -18.81 15.78 -0.87
CA ALA A 178 -19.12 17.16 -0.51
C ALA A 178 -19.55 17.97 -1.74
N ALA A 179 -18.91 17.79 -2.89
CA ALA A 179 -19.27 18.47 -4.13
C ALA A 179 -20.66 18.04 -4.63
N ILE A 180 -20.99 16.74 -4.60
CA ILE A 180 -22.31 16.22 -4.94
C ILE A 180 -23.39 16.80 -4.01
N LEU A 181 -23.14 16.80 -2.69
CA LEU A 181 -24.07 17.35 -1.71
C LEU A 181 -24.26 18.86 -1.88
N ALA A 182 -23.19 19.61 -2.15
CA ALA A 182 -23.23 21.04 -2.42
C ALA A 182 -24.01 21.35 -3.70
N TYR A 183 -23.82 20.55 -4.76
CA TYR A 183 -24.55 20.69 -6.01
C TYR A 183 -26.04 20.43 -5.81
N LEU A 184 -26.44 19.36 -5.12
CA LEU A 184 -27.84 19.07 -4.77
C LEU A 184 -28.48 20.21 -3.94
N GLY A 185 -27.69 20.79 -3.04
CA GLY A 185 -28.11 21.95 -2.27
C GLY A 185 -28.44 23.17 -3.12
N LYS A 186 -27.59 23.47 -4.12
CA LYS A 186 -27.78 24.58 -5.08
C LYS A 186 -28.92 24.29 -6.06
N ALA A 187 -29.13 23.05 -6.47
CA ALA A 187 -30.18 22.62 -7.37
C ALA A 187 -31.56 22.50 -6.69
N GLY A 188 -31.67 22.80 -5.39
CA GLY A 188 -32.93 22.71 -4.65
C GLY A 188 -33.37 21.32 -4.19
N HIS A 189 -32.51 20.32 -4.39
CA HIS A 189 -32.79 18.90 -4.12
C HIS A 189 -32.12 18.38 -2.82
N LYS A 190 -32.11 19.17 -1.74
CA LYS A 190 -31.55 18.81 -0.45
C LYS A 190 -32.16 17.54 0.18
N ASP A 191 -33.42 17.26 -0.13
CA ASP A 191 -34.14 16.05 0.28
C ASP A 191 -33.48 14.77 -0.20
N LYS A 192 -32.81 14.81 -1.37
CA LYS A 192 -32.10 13.68 -1.99
C LYS A 192 -30.73 13.37 -1.35
N SER A 193 -30.23 14.19 -0.42
CA SER A 193 -28.95 13.97 0.26
C SER A 193 -28.87 12.61 0.98
N LYS A 194 -30.00 12.10 1.48
CA LYS A 194 -30.07 10.78 2.12
C LYS A 194 -29.67 9.64 1.17
N ILE A 195 -29.99 9.79 -0.10
CA ILE A 195 -29.71 8.80 -1.14
C ILE A 195 -28.21 8.73 -1.45
N VAL A 196 -27.55 9.90 -1.48
CA VAL A 196 -26.10 9.99 -1.60
C VAL A 196 -25.42 9.24 -0.45
N TRP A 197 -25.88 9.45 0.80
CA TRP A 197 -25.35 8.77 1.96
C TRP A 197 -25.56 7.25 1.94
N ILE A 198 -26.70 6.77 1.41
CA ILE A 198 -26.92 5.33 1.19
C ILE A 198 -25.87 4.78 0.22
N GLY A 199 -25.59 5.49 -0.89
CA GLY A 199 -24.53 5.11 -1.83
C GLY A 199 -23.17 5.06 -1.16
N VAL A 200 -22.81 6.05 -0.34
CA VAL A 200 -21.54 6.10 0.42
C VAL A 200 -21.42 4.90 1.37
N VAL A 201 -22.46 4.62 2.17
CA VAL A 201 -22.44 3.50 3.13
C VAL A 201 -22.29 2.16 2.41
N LEU A 202 -23.03 1.95 1.32
CA LEU A 202 -22.91 0.73 0.52
C LEU A 202 -21.52 0.59 -0.09
N ALA A 203 -20.89 1.68 -0.53
CA ALA A 203 -19.53 1.67 -1.07
C ALA A 203 -18.50 1.29 0.00
N LEU A 204 -18.62 1.82 1.22
CA LEU A 204 -17.72 1.49 2.32
C LEU A 204 -17.85 0.01 2.74
N VAL A 205 -19.08 -0.52 2.77
CA VAL A 205 -19.31 -1.96 3.02
C VAL A 205 -18.71 -2.82 1.89
N ALA A 206 -18.90 -2.42 0.63
CA ALA A 206 -18.34 -3.13 -0.51
C ALA A 206 -16.80 -3.07 -0.52
N SER A 207 -16.20 -1.92 -0.15
CA SER A 207 -14.74 -1.78 -0.01
C SER A 207 -14.20 -2.67 1.11
N ALA A 208 -14.89 -2.75 2.25
CA ALA A 208 -14.53 -3.66 3.34
C ALA A 208 -14.60 -5.14 2.90
N ALA A 209 -15.66 -5.52 2.18
CA ALA A 209 -15.78 -6.87 1.63
C ALA A 209 -14.66 -7.18 0.61
N LEU A 210 -14.30 -6.20 -0.24
CA LEU A 210 -13.19 -6.33 -1.18
C LEU A 210 -11.84 -6.48 -0.46
N ALA A 211 -11.62 -5.75 0.63
CA ALA A 211 -10.41 -5.88 1.45
C ALA A 211 -10.28 -7.28 2.07
N VAL A 212 -11.39 -7.84 2.63
CA VAL A 212 -11.42 -9.21 3.16
C VAL A 212 -11.15 -10.22 2.06
N LEU A 213 -11.76 -10.06 0.89
CA LEU A 213 -11.54 -10.94 -0.24
C LEU A 213 -10.07 -10.90 -0.67
N PHE A 214 -9.49 -9.71 -0.79
CA PHE A 214 -8.09 -9.55 -1.17
C PHE A 214 -7.13 -10.16 -0.15
N SER A 215 -7.37 -9.94 1.16
CA SER A 215 -6.55 -10.52 2.24
C SER A 215 -6.60 -12.06 2.26
N SER A 216 -7.71 -12.65 1.82
CA SER A 216 -7.83 -14.12 1.72
C SER A 216 -6.94 -14.71 0.62
N PHE A 217 -6.68 -13.96 -0.46
CA PHE A 217 -5.75 -14.35 -1.51
C PHE A 217 -4.28 -14.09 -1.14
N ALA A 218 -4.00 -13.02 -0.37
CA ALA A 218 -2.66 -12.66 0.06
C ALA A 218 -2.02 -13.66 1.06
N ASN A 219 -2.81 -14.57 1.64
CA ASN A 219 -2.32 -15.62 2.54
C ASN A 219 -1.79 -16.89 1.80
N LEU A 220 -1.56 -16.81 0.49
CA LEU A 220 -0.91 -17.87 -0.27
C LEU A 220 0.59 -17.85 0.04
N ALA A 221 1.10 -18.92 0.64
CA ALA A 221 2.49 -18.99 1.11
C ALA A 221 3.49 -19.29 -0.02
N GLY A 222 4.74 -18.83 0.17
CA GLY A 222 5.90 -19.13 -0.67
C GLY A 222 5.98 -18.30 -1.95
N ALA A 223 6.62 -18.82 -2.99
CA ALA A 223 6.85 -18.12 -4.27
C ALA A 223 5.60 -17.49 -4.90
N ASN A 224 4.41 -18.03 -4.62
CA ASN A 224 3.16 -17.43 -5.07
C ASN A 224 2.83 -16.12 -4.34
N GLN A 225 3.29 -15.93 -3.10
CA GLN A 225 3.12 -14.69 -2.35
C GLN A 225 3.98 -13.58 -2.98
N GLU A 226 5.26 -13.85 -3.22
CA GLU A 226 6.18 -12.92 -3.89
C GLU A 226 5.66 -12.48 -5.27
N LEU A 227 5.14 -13.44 -6.04
CA LEU A 227 4.50 -13.14 -7.32
C LEU A 227 3.32 -12.18 -7.17
N LEU A 228 2.43 -12.47 -6.22
CA LEU A 228 1.26 -11.62 -5.96
C LEU A 228 1.68 -10.23 -5.50
N GLU A 229 2.65 -10.12 -4.59
CA GLU A 229 3.15 -8.84 -4.08
C GLU A 229 3.84 -8.04 -5.19
N GLY A 230 4.69 -8.66 -5.99
CA GLY A 230 5.36 -8.04 -7.12
C GLY A 230 4.38 -7.53 -8.18
N PHE A 231 3.44 -8.36 -8.62
CA PHE A 231 2.43 -7.93 -9.58
C PHE A 231 1.46 -6.89 -9.01
N ALA A 232 1.05 -7.01 -7.75
CA ALA A 232 0.20 -6.02 -7.09
C ALA A 232 0.92 -4.66 -6.99
N ALA A 233 2.20 -4.64 -6.63
CA ALA A 233 3.01 -3.44 -6.59
C ALA A 233 3.13 -2.78 -7.97
N LEU A 234 3.44 -3.53 -9.02
CA LEU A 234 3.53 -2.98 -10.39
C LEU A 234 2.17 -2.53 -10.94
N PHE A 235 1.09 -3.23 -10.59
CA PHE A 235 -0.26 -2.78 -10.92
C PHE A 235 -0.60 -1.46 -10.21
N ALA A 236 -0.24 -1.35 -8.91
CA ALA A 236 -0.36 -0.11 -8.17
C ALA A 236 0.44 1.02 -8.83
N VAL A 237 1.67 0.77 -9.33
CA VAL A 237 2.47 1.76 -10.08
C VAL A 237 1.72 2.26 -11.31
N ALA A 238 1.15 1.36 -12.11
CA ALA A 238 0.37 1.76 -13.29
C ALA A 238 -0.83 2.63 -12.91
N MET A 239 -1.55 2.27 -11.84
CA MET A 239 -2.66 3.06 -11.30
C MET A 239 -2.20 4.42 -10.76
N LEU A 240 -1.10 4.47 -10.00
CA LEU A 240 -0.53 5.71 -9.47
C LEU A 240 -0.16 6.70 -10.59
N ILE A 241 0.46 6.23 -11.67
CA ILE A 241 0.80 7.05 -12.84
C ILE A 241 -0.47 7.56 -13.52
N TRP A 242 -1.46 6.69 -13.72
CA TRP A 242 -2.73 7.06 -14.35
C TRP A 242 -3.49 8.10 -13.54
N VAL A 243 -3.65 7.86 -12.24
CA VAL A 243 -4.35 8.77 -11.31
C VAL A 243 -3.63 10.10 -11.18
N SER A 244 -2.30 10.10 -11.03
CA SER A 244 -1.49 11.32 -10.97
C SER A 244 -1.72 12.21 -12.19
N ASN A 245 -1.73 11.63 -13.39
CA ASN A 245 -1.98 12.36 -14.62
C ASN A 245 -3.43 12.88 -14.71
N TRP A 246 -4.41 12.08 -14.27
CA TRP A 246 -5.82 12.48 -14.20
C TRP A 246 -6.02 13.65 -13.24
N MET A 247 -5.40 13.63 -12.05
CA MET A 247 -5.49 14.68 -11.04
C MET A 247 -4.95 16.02 -11.55
N VAL A 248 -3.81 16.02 -12.24
CA VAL A 248 -3.27 17.23 -12.88
C VAL A 248 -4.30 17.83 -13.82
N SER A 249 -5.04 17.03 -14.56
CA SER A 249 -6.07 17.51 -15.50
C SER A 249 -7.29 18.13 -14.82
N LYS A 250 -7.56 17.80 -13.55
CA LYS A 250 -8.69 18.28 -12.73
C LYS A 250 -8.32 19.33 -11.69
N SER A 251 -7.07 19.78 -11.67
CA SER A 251 -6.55 20.70 -10.65
C SER A 251 -7.13 22.13 -10.71
N SER A 252 -7.84 22.51 -11.77
CA SER A 252 -8.53 23.81 -11.83
C SER A 252 -9.96 23.71 -11.27
N ASN A 253 -10.42 24.78 -10.59
CA ASN A 253 -11.77 24.83 -10.03
C ASN A 253 -12.85 24.62 -11.11
N GLU A 254 -12.64 25.21 -12.30
CA GLU A 254 -13.59 25.11 -13.43
C GLU A 254 -13.67 23.67 -13.98
N ALA A 255 -12.53 22.99 -14.05
CA ALA A 255 -12.49 21.60 -14.52
C ALA A 255 -13.14 20.64 -13.51
N TRP A 256 -12.94 20.90 -12.22
CA TRP A 256 -13.58 20.16 -11.14
C TRP A 256 -15.10 20.39 -11.09
N ASP A 257 -15.53 21.64 -11.10
CA ASP A 257 -16.97 21.98 -11.08
C ASP A 257 -17.71 21.38 -12.29
N ARG A 258 -17.09 21.43 -13.48
CA ARG A 258 -17.64 20.81 -14.69
C ARG A 258 -17.74 19.29 -14.55
N TYR A 259 -16.69 18.64 -14.05
CA TYR A 259 -16.70 17.20 -13.81
C TYR A 259 -17.86 16.78 -12.89
N ILE A 260 -18.04 17.47 -11.76
CA ILE A 260 -19.12 17.17 -10.81
C ILE A 260 -20.49 17.44 -11.44
N LYS A 261 -20.63 18.54 -12.16
CA LYS A 261 -21.88 18.89 -12.84
C LYS A 261 -22.28 17.82 -13.85
N ASP A 262 -21.37 17.44 -14.75
CA ASP A 262 -21.64 16.45 -15.80
C ASP A 262 -22.07 15.09 -15.21
N GLN A 263 -21.43 14.66 -14.10
CA GLN A 263 -21.79 13.44 -13.40
C GLN A 263 -23.18 13.49 -12.75
N THR A 264 -23.54 14.63 -12.19
CA THR A 264 -24.78 14.78 -11.40
C THR A 264 -25.99 15.08 -12.28
N ASP A 265 -25.83 15.93 -13.30
CA ASP A 265 -26.94 16.32 -14.22
C ASP A 265 -27.46 15.11 -15.01
N ALA A 266 -26.59 14.20 -15.43
CA ALA A 266 -26.99 12.97 -16.12
C ALA A 266 -27.96 12.09 -15.29
N SER A 267 -27.87 12.17 -13.96
CA SER A 267 -28.73 11.42 -13.05
C SER A 267 -29.98 12.17 -12.66
N LEU A 268 -29.89 13.50 -12.52
CA LEU A 268 -31.06 14.37 -12.20
C LEU A 268 -32.03 14.44 -13.36
N THR A 269 -31.57 14.59 -14.60
CA THR A 269 -32.39 14.65 -15.81
C THR A 269 -33.19 13.37 -16.05
N ARG A 270 -32.67 12.21 -15.64
CA ARG A 270 -33.39 10.93 -15.72
C ARG A 270 -34.35 10.69 -14.54
N GLY A 271 -34.42 11.60 -13.56
CA GLY A 271 -35.26 11.45 -12.36
C GLY A 271 -34.88 10.22 -11.48
N SER A 272 -33.73 9.60 -11.73
CA SER A 272 -33.38 8.34 -11.11
C SER A 272 -32.65 8.55 -9.77
N LEU A 273 -33.36 8.29 -8.67
CA LEU A 273 -32.77 8.23 -7.33
C LEU A 273 -31.66 7.19 -7.24
N LEU A 274 -31.82 6.06 -7.96
CA LEU A 274 -30.82 4.99 -8.05
C LEU A 274 -29.53 5.48 -8.74
N GLY A 275 -29.65 6.30 -9.80
CA GLY A 275 -28.50 6.88 -10.50
C GLY A 275 -27.67 7.79 -9.58
N LEU A 276 -28.31 8.55 -8.72
CA LEU A 276 -27.61 9.43 -7.76
C LEU A 276 -26.87 8.62 -6.67
N ALA A 277 -27.50 7.56 -6.15
CA ALA A 277 -26.85 6.65 -5.22
C ALA A 277 -25.67 5.93 -5.89
N ALA A 278 -25.83 5.50 -7.15
CA ALA A 278 -24.81 4.80 -7.92
C ALA A 278 -23.56 5.68 -8.17
N ILE A 279 -23.71 6.96 -8.45
CA ILE A 279 -22.57 7.88 -8.63
C ILE A 279 -21.78 8.00 -7.33
N ALA A 280 -22.45 8.24 -6.21
CA ALA A 280 -21.79 8.32 -4.91
C ALA A 280 -21.14 6.98 -4.52
N PHE A 281 -21.84 5.88 -4.79
CA PHE A 281 -21.32 4.53 -4.58
C PHE A 281 -20.05 4.27 -5.38
N LEU A 282 -20.09 4.48 -6.71
CA LEU A 282 -18.94 4.21 -7.58
C LEU A 282 -17.74 5.11 -7.27
N ALA A 283 -18.00 6.39 -6.94
CA ALA A 283 -16.94 7.31 -6.57
C ALA A 283 -16.20 6.85 -5.29
N VAL A 284 -16.96 6.52 -4.22
CA VAL A 284 -16.36 6.09 -2.94
C VAL A 284 -15.79 4.68 -3.04
N LEU A 285 -16.43 3.78 -3.79
CA LEU A 285 -15.89 2.43 -4.02
C LEU A 285 -14.56 2.47 -4.76
N ARG A 286 -14.40 3.39 -5.71
CA ARG A 286 -13.13 3.59 -6.42
C ARG A 286 -12.03 3.95 -5.44
N GLU A 287 -12.25 4.98 -4.59
CA GLU A 287 -11.24 5.40 -3.60
C GLU A 287 -10.95 4.28 -2.58
N GLY A 288 -11.98 3.49 -2.22
CA GLY A 288 -11.80 2.31 -1.38
C GLY A 288 -10.95 1.21 -2.03
N ALA A 289 -11.15 0.96 -3.33
CA ALA A 289 -10.36 -0.01 -4.08
C ALA A 289 -8.91 0.47 -4.26
N GLU A 290 -8.69 1.77 -4.55
CA GLU A 290 -7.36 2.37 -4.63
C GLU A 290 -6.65 2.30 -3.26
N THR A 291 -7.38 2.58 -2.16
CA THR A 291 -6.85 2.42 -0.80
C THR A 291 -6.33 1.00 -0.58
N ILE A 292 -7.11 -0.03 -0.93
CA ILE A 292 -6.69 -1.44 -0.74
C ILE A 292 -5.43 -1.73 -1.54
N LEU A 293 -5.38 -1.33 -2.82
CA LEU A 293 -4.22 -1.55 -3.68
C LEU A 293 -2.95 -0.89 -3.13
N PHE A 294 -3.05 0.30 -2.57
CA PHE A 294 -1.90 1.00 -2.01
C PHE A 294 -1.48 0.49 -0.64
N TYR A 295 -2.42 -0.10 0.12
CA TYR A 295 -2.08 -0.73 1.39
C TYR A 295 -1.34 -2.06 1.24
N VAL A 296 -1.49 -2.78 0.12
CA VAL A 296 -0.75 -4.02 -0.13
C VAL A 296 0.77 -3.81 0.01
N PRO A 297 1.41 -2.95 -0.80
CA PRO A 297 2.84 -2.71 -0.65
C PRO A 297 3.21 -2.02 0.66
N VAL A 298 2.33 -1.18 1.25
CA VAL A 298 2.59 -0.57 2.57
C VAL A 298 2.65 -1.64 3.67
N ILE A 299 1.76 -2.63 3.63
CA ILE A 299 1.72 -3.73 4.61
C ILE A 299 2.92 -4.65 4.41
N SER A 300 3.24 -5.02 3.17
CA SER A 300 4.39 -5.84 2.82
C SER A 300 5.70 -5.21 3.33
N HIS A 301 5.92 -3.92 3.07
CA HIS A 301 7.12 -3.20 3.51
C HIS A 301 7.17 -2.89 5.01
N ALA A 302 6.04 -2.92 5.70
CA ALA A 302 6.00 -2.57 7.12
C ALA A 302 6.70 -3.61 8.00
N GLY A 303 6.72 -4.88 7.61
CA GLY A 303 7.33 -5.95 8.38
C GLY A 303 6.91 -5.92 9.86
N ALA A 304 7.89 -5.80 10.76
CA ALA A 304 7.65 -5.68 12.21
C ALA A 304 6.89 -4.40 12.62
N ALA A 305 6.82 -3.39 11.74
CA ALA A 305 6.11 -2.13 12.01
C ALA A 305 4.61 -2.17 11.66
N ILE A 306 4.04 -3.34 11.37
CA ILE A 306 2.62 -3.49 10.98
C ILE A 306 1.65 -2.83 11.96
N GLY A 307 1.93 -2.83 13.27
CA GLY A 307 1.15 -2.13 14.27
C GLY A 307 1.07 -0.62 14.03
N HIS A 308 2.15 -0.01 13.51
CA HIS A 308 2.18 1.42 13.19
C HIS A 308 1.41 1.74 11.90
N VAL A 309 1.26 0.79 10.98
CA VAL A 309 0.35 0.93 9.83
C VAL A 309 -1.08 1.16 10.31
N TRP A 310 -1.55 0.35 11.27
CA TRP A 310 -2.90 0.49 11.82
C TRP A 310 -3.09 1.78 12.64
N ILE A 311 -2.04 2.20 13.36
CA ILE A 311 -2.06 3.51 14.05
C ILE A 311 -2.14 4.64 13.02
N GLY A 312 -1.35 4.60 11.94
CA GLY A 312 -1.38 5.59 10.86
C GLY A 312 -2.76 5.69 10.20
N MET A 313 -3.38 4.54 9.90
CA MET A 313 -4.74 4.47 9.38
C MET A 313 -5.74 5.10 10.36
N GLY A 314 -5.70 4.72 11.64
CA GLY A 314 -6.61 5.23 12.66
C GLY A 314 -6.50 6.74 12.84
N VAL A 315 -5.28 7.27 12.92
CA VAL A 315 -5.02 8.71 13.01
C VAL A 315 -5.50 9.43 11.75
N GLY A 316 -5.22 8.86 10.56
CA GLY A 316 -5.68 9.43 9.29
C GLY A 316 -7.21 9.50 9.20
N LEU A 317 -7.91 8.44 9.58
CA LEU A 317 -9.38 8.43 9.65
C LEU A 317 -9.93 9.48 10.63
N ALA A 318 -9.29 9.63 11.80
CA ALA A 318 -9.68 10.67 12.76
C ALA A 318 -9.50 12.08 12.17
N VAL A 319 -8.38 12.33 11.48
CA VAL A 319 -8.13 13.60 10.78
C VAL A 319 -9.18 13.83 9.68
N LEU A 320 -9.53 12.82 8.89
CA LEU A 320 -10.56 12.93 7.84
C LEU A 320 -11.94 13.29 8.41
N VAL A 321 -12.30 12.71 9.55
CA VAL A 321 -13.55 13.10 10.25
C VAL A 321 -13.52 14.57 10.64
N VAL A 322 -12.41 15.05 11.22
CA VAL A 322 -12.26 16.47 11.58
C VAL A 322 -12.35 17.37 10.35
N VAL A 323 -11.66 17.01 9.27
CA VAL A 323 -11.69 17.76 8.00
C VAL A 323 -13.11 17.80 7.43
N TYR A 324 -13.81 16.68 7.42
CA TYR A 324 -15.20 16.61 6.97
C TYR A 324 -16.11 17.54 7.79
N LEU A 325 -15.97 17.52 9.11
CA LEU A 325 -16.73 18.40 10.00
C LEU A 325 -16.41 19.89 9.74
N LEU A 326 -15.14 20.23 9.51
CA LEU A 326 -14.73 21.60 9.17
C LEU A 326 -15.33 22.06 7.84
N ILE A 327 -15.34 21.20 6.82
CA ILE A 327 -15.99 21.51 5.53
C ILE A 327 -17.50 21.73 5.72
N GLN A 328 -18.14 20.86 6.48
CA GLN A 328 -19.59 20.87 6.67
C GLN A 328 -20.08 22.05 7.52
N PHE A 329 -19.36 22.41 8.58
CA PHE A 329 -19.81 23.41 9.56
C PHE A 329 -19.11 24.76 9.46
N ALA A 330 -17.83 24.78 9.11
CA ALA A 330 -17.03 26.00 9.02
C ALA A 330 -16.98 26.59 7.60
N ALA A 331 -17.68 26.00 6.63
CA ALA A 331 -17.63 26.38 5.20
C ALA A 331 -16.18 26.51 4.67
N LEU A 332 -15.30 25.66 5.17
CA LEU A 332 -13.90 25.66 4.80
C LEU A 332 -13.79 25.28 3.33
N ARG A 333 -13.13 26.12 2.54
CA ARG A 333 -12.85 25.83 1.13
C ARG A 333 -11.46 25.25 1.02
N ILE A 334 -11.36 23.98 0.62
CA ILE A 334 -10.08 23.36 0.36
C ILE A 334 -9.48 23.98 -0.91
N PRO A 335 -8.23 24.47 -0.86
CA PRO A 335 -7.58 24.99 -2.05
C PRO A 335 -7.17 23.81 -2.94
N LEU A 336 -7.98 23.50 -3.96
CA LEU A 336 -7.82 22.33 -4.82
C LEU A 336 -6.45 22.28 -5.52
N ARG A 337 -5.92 23.42 -5.98
CA ARG A 337 -4.62 23.47 -6.68
C ARG A 337 -3.46 22.94 -5.84
N PRO A 338 -3.16 23.49 -4.64
CA PRO A 338 -2.06 22.94 -3.83
C PRO A 338 -2.36 21.53 -3.34
N PHE A 339 -3.60 21.19 -3.04
CA PHE A 339 -3.98 19.83 -2.67
C PHE A 339 -3.60 18.84 -3.77
N PHE A 340 -4.08 19.04 -5.01
CA PHE A 340 -3.75 18.14 -6.12
C PHE A 340 -2.28 18.15 -6.50
N ALA A 341 -1.56 19.28 -6.33
CA ALA A 341 -0.13 19.34 -6.59
C ALA A 341 0.68 18.49 -5.60
N VAL A 342 0.38 18.62 -4.30
CA VAL A 342 1.06 17.84 -3.25
C VAL A 342 0.75 16.36 -3.39
N THR A 343 -0.52 15.99 -3.57
CA THR A 343 -0.92 14.60 -3.73
C THR A 343 -0.32 13.97 -4.99
N SER A 344 -0.29 14.68 -6.13
CA SER A 344 0.36 14.19 -7.35
C SER A 344 1.86 13.95 -7.17
N LEU A 345 2.55 14.83 -6.44
CA LEU A 345 3.97 14.62 -6.11
C LEU A 345 4.17 13.38 -5.26
N LEU A 346 3.31 13.19 -4.25
CA LEU A 346 3.35 12.05 -3.35
C LEU A 346 3.15 10.74 -4.11
N LEU A 347 2.16 10.71 -5.03
CA LEU A 347 1.94 9.58 -5.93
C LEU A 347 3.14 9.28 -6.82
N ALA A 348 3.80 10.32 -7.33
CA ALA A 348 5.00 10.15 -8.14
C ALA A 348 6.12 9.48 -7.35
N VAL A 349 6.35 9.91 -6.10
CA VAL A 349 7.33 9.29 -5.20
C VAL A 349 6.95 7.83 -4.92
N MET A 350 5.68 7.57 -4.53
CA MET A 350 5.20 6.20 -4.28
C MET A 350 5.32 5.30 -5.51
N ALA A 351 5.03 5.81 -6.71
CA ALA A 351 5.17 5.02 -7.94
C ALA A 351 6.63 4.59 -8.17
N VAL A 352 7.59 5.47 -7.93
CA VAL A 352 9.02 5.13 -8.03
C VAL A 352 9.41 4.10 -6.96
N THR A 353 9.00 4.31 -5.71
CA THR A 353 9.26 3.38 -4.61
C THR A 353 8.69 1.99 -4.89
N PHE A 354 7.40 1.90 -5.22
CA PHE A 354 6.73 0.62 -5.49
C PHE A 354 7.26 -0.09 -6.74
N THR A 355 7.83 0.65 -7.69
CA THR A 355 8.53 0.03 -8.82
C THR A 355 9.74 -0.76 -8.34
N GLY A 356 10.57 -0.17 -7.49
CA GLY A 356 11.74 -0.86 -6.96
C GLY A 356 11.35 -2.10 -6.17
N SER A 357 10.39 -1.97 -5.26
CA SER A 357 9.91 -3.08 -4.46
C SER A 357 9.26 -4.19 -5.31
N GLY A 358 8.37 -3.82 -6.24
CA GLY A 358 7.71 -4.81 -7.11
C GLY A 358 8.69 -5.58 -8.00
N ILE A 359 9.76 -4.93 -8.49
CA ILE A 359 10.83 -5.62 -9.22
C ILE A 359 11.60 -6.57 -8.28
N LYS A 360 11.88 -6.13 -7.03
CA LYS A 360 12.53 -6.96 -6.02
C LYS A 360 11.75 -8.25 -5.78
N GLU A 361 10.45 -8.16 -5.49
CA GLU A 361 9.59 -9.32 -5.26
C GLU A 361 9.57 -10.29 -6.46
N LEU A 362 9.49 -9.76 -7.69
CA LEU A 362 9.54 -10.60 -8.89
C LEU A 362 10.92 -11.26 -9.13
N GLN A 363 12.00 -10.65 -8.64
CA GLN A 363 13.33 -11.27 -8.66
C GLN A 363 13.45 -12.39 -7.61
N GLU A 364 12.85 -12.23 -6.44
CA GLU A 364 12.80 -13.24 -5.38
C GLU A 364 11.94 -14.44 -5.78
N ALA A 365 10.89 -14.18 -6.55
CA ALA A 365 10.06 -15.22 -7.19
C ALA A 365 10.70 -15.86 -8.44
N ASP A 366 11.95 -15.55 -8.78
CA ASP A 366 12.69 -16.06 -9.96
C ASP A 366 12.04 -15.72 -11.33
N VAL A 367 11.17 -14.70 -11.39
CA VAL A 367 10.52 -14.25 -12.65
C VAL A 367 11.40 -13.27 -13.43
N LEU A 368 12.14 -12.43 -12.71
CA LEU A 368 13.05 -11.46 -13.32
C LEU A 368 14.52 -11.80 -13.01
N PRO A 369 15.42 -11.50 -13.95
CA PRO A 369 16.84 -11.66 -13.70
C PRO A 369 17.32 -10.72 -12.60
N LEU A 370 18.41 -11.08 -11.92
CA LEU A 370 19.04 -10.30 -10.89
C LEU A 370 20.50 -10.05 -11.26
N THR A 371 20.85 -8.75 -11.41
CA THR A 371 22.24 -8.32 -11.65
C THR A 371 22.65 -7.38 -10.53
N PRO A 372 23.47 -7.82 -9.57
CA PRO A 372 23.89 -6.99 -8.44
C PRO A 372 24.78 -5.83 -8.89
N LEU A 373 24.70 -4.73 -8.17
CA LEU A 373 25.57 -3.56 -8.31
C LEU A 373 26.31 -3.34 -7.00
N ASP A 374 27.65 -3.47 -7.04
CA ASP A 374 28.48 -3.28 -5.86
C ASP A 374 28.60 -1.79 -5.49
N GLY A 375 28.72 -1.52 -4.19
CA GLY A 375 29.03 -0.18 -3.67
C GLY A 375 27.85 0.76 -3.49
N LEU A 376 26.63 0.35 -3.81
CA LEU A 376 25.43 1.13 -3.55
C LEU A 376 24.68 0.62 -2.30
N PRO A 377 24.17 1.52 -1.45
CA PRO A 377 23.37 1.12 -0.31
C PRO A 377 21.93 0.75 -0.72
N THR A 378 21.33 -0.15 0.03
CA THR A 378 19.87 -0.37 -0.01
C THR A 378 19.16 0.74 0.77
N ILE A 379 18.11 1.32 0.19
CA ILE A 379 17.25 2.32 0.86
C ILE A 379 15.81 1.86 0.70
N ASP A 380 15.36 0.99 1.60
CA ASP A 380 14.04 0.36 1.55
C ASP A 380 12.90 1.39 1.47
N LEU A 381 13.00 2.49 2.22
CA LEU A 381 12.01 3.57 2.21
C LEU A 381 11.76 4.16 0.81
N LEU A 382 12.77 4.14 -0.06
CA LEU A 382 12.69 4.62 -1.44
C LEU A 382 12.59 3.49 -2.46
N GLY A 383 12.54 2.22 -2.01
CA GLY A 383 12.57 1.06 -2.88
C GLY A 383 13.87 0.95 -3.68
N ILE A 384 14.97 1.53 -3.19
CA ILE A 384 16.26 1.51 -3.86
C ILE A 384 17.02 0.25 -3.44
N TYR A 385 17.13 -0.67 -4.37
CA TYR A 385 17.90 -1.90 -4.22
C TYR A 385 19.07 -1.89 -5.22
N PRO A 386 20.29 -2.27 -4.82
CA PRO A 386 21.49 -2.19 -5.66
C PRO A 386 21.51 -3.29 -6.74
N ARG A 387 20.54 -3.26 -7.62
CA ARG A 387 20.34 -4.20 -8.74
C ARG A 387 20.05 -3.40 -10.01
N VAL A 388 20.64 -3.79 -11.13
CA VAL A 388 20.51 -3.07 -12.40
C VAL A 388 19.04 -2.92 -12.82
N GLU A 389 18.27 -4.00 -12.70
CA GLU A 389 16.86 -4.07 -13.13
C GLU A 389 15.99 -3.12 -12.29
N ASN A 390 16.19 -3.10 -10.96
CA ASN A 390 15.44 -2.21 -10.06
C ASN A 390 15.68 -0.75 -10.38
N LEU A 391 16.94 -0.34 -10.45
CA LEU A 391 17.30 1.06 -10.68
C LEU A 391 16.90 1.51 -12.09
N SER A 392 17.04 0.65 -13.10
CA SER A 392 16.63 0.96 -14.47
C SER A 392 15.11 1.11 -14.59
N ALA A 393 14.33 0.23 -13.92
CA ALA A 393 12.87 0.33 -13.88
C ALA A 393 12.41 1.61 -13.15
N GLN A 394 13.00 1.94 -12.00
CA GLN A 394 12.72 3.19 -11.30
C GLN A 394 13.04 4.42 -12.15
N ALA A 395 14.18 4.43 -12.83
CA ALA A 395 14.56 5.50 -13.74
C ALA A 395 13.56 5.62 -14.91
N ALA A 396 13.14 4.50 -15.49
CA ALA A 396 12.13 4.50 -16.56
C ALA A 396 10.79 5.09 -16.10
N VAL A 397 10.30 4.68 -14.93
CA VAL A 397 9.05 5.21 -14.35
C VAL A 397 9.18 6.70 -14.06
N LEU A 398 10.31 7.15 -13.51
CA LEU A 398 10.56 8.58 -13.29
C LEU A 398 10.51 9.38 -14.61
N VAL A 399 11.15 8.88 -15.67
CA VAL A 399 11.11 9.50 -16.99
C VAL A 399 9.69 9.56 -17.54
N ILE A 400 8.89 8.50 -17.39
CA ILE A 400 7.48 8.48 -17.79
C ILE A 400 6.68 9.55 -17.04
N ILE A 401 6.81 9.63 -15.72
CA ILE A 401 6.08 10.61 -14.88
C ILE A 401 6.44 12.04 -15.29
N VAL A 402 7.73 12.34 -15.44
CA VAL A 402 8.21 13.66 -15.88
C VAL A 402 7.71 13.99 -17.29
N GLY A 403 7.76 13.03 -18.21
CA GLY A 403 7.24 13.16 -19.57
C GLY A 403 5.75 13.48 -19.59
N LEU A 404 4.94 12.74 -18.83
CA LEU A 404 3.49 12.97 -18.72
C LEU A 404 3.17 14.34 -18.10
N TYR A 405 3.93 14.77 -17.09
CA TYR A 405 3.77 16.09 -16.50
C TYR A 405 4.00 17.21 -17.51
N PHE A 406 5.09 17.17 -18.27
CA PHE A 406 5.38 18.17 -19.30
C PHE A 406 4.38 18.12 -20.45
N TRP A 407 3.95 16.94 -20.88
CA TRP A 407 2.93 16.76 -21.90
C TRP A 407 1.59 17.35 -21.48
N GLY A 408 1.14 17.05 -20.26
CA GLY A 408 -0.09 17.62 -19.67
C GLY A 408 -0.04 19.15 -19.59
N LYS A 409 1.09 19.71 -19.15
CA LYS A 409 1.29 21.17 -19.08
C LYS A 409 1.25 21.84 -20.47
N ARG A 410 1.85 21.21 -21.48
CA ARG A 410 1.79 21.70 -22.87
C ARG A 410 0.37 21.67 -23.42
N ARG A 411 -0.39 20.62 -23.15
CA ARG A 411 -1.78 20.47 -23.59
C ARG A 411 -2.70 21.52 -22.96
N MET A 412 -2.55 21.82 -21.68
CA MET A 412 -3.30 22.87 -21.00
C MET A 412 -3.00 24.27 -21.56
N ARG A 413 -1.73 24.57 -21.88
CA ARG A 413 -1.36 25.87 -22.51
C ARG A 413 -1.96 26.06 -23.92
N ARG A 414 -2.15 24.99 -24.69
CA ARG A 414 -2.75 25.03 -26.02
C ARG A 414 -4.28 25.14 -25.98
N ALA A 415 -4.91 24.79 -24.86
CA ALA A 415 -6.36 24.84 -24.68
C ALA A 415 -6.88 26.22 -24.23
N ILE A 416 -6.00 27.14 -23.85
CA ILE A 416 -6.34 28.53 -23.52
C ILE A 416 -6.02 29.37 -24.75
N PRO A 417 -7.05 29.87 -25.51
CA PRO A 417 -6.79 30.84 -26.58
C PRO A 417 -6.22 32.10 -25.94
N GLU A 418 -5.13 32.60 -26.47
CA GLU A 418 -4.66 33.95 -26.13
C GLU A 418 -5.79 34.95 -26.45
N LYS A 419 -6.21 35.68 -25.39
CA LYS A 419 -7.10 36.82 -25.54
C LYS A 419 -6.32 38.06 -25.91
#